data_62cb7573f80d4d0ddf39fb217e8b7a30
#
_entry.id   62cb7573f80d4d0ddf39fb217e8b7a30
#
_cell.length_a   1.000
_cell.length_b   1.000
_cell.length_c   1.000
_cell.angle_alpha   90.00
_cell.angle_beta   90.00
_cell.angle_gamma   90.00
#
_symmetry.space_group_name_H-M   'P 1'
#
loop_
_entity.id
_entity.type
_entity.pdbx_description
1 polymer ?
#
loop_
_entity_poly.entity_id
_entity_poly.type
_entity_poly.pdbx_seq_one_letter_code
_entity_poly.pdbx_strand_id
1 'polypeptide(L)'
;VKRKTIDIIVFRGTQQVKDWAFNLIPFPVPYAGRMCHAGFAAAHSSIWGEVEKHIDYSKRTLICGHSLGGALAELTAAKLNGKHDNLHLITFGKPNTFFKGSKRSMTLDNQISVVNGSDAVCRVPRLFYGPSKSQDMLYFSNGGVDYINPSKYLRKKDRGYKDRVSDHFMDGYKERLTKFLKDQ
;
A
#
# COMPACT_ATOMS: atom_id res chain seq x y z
N VAL A 1 -9.96 -30.83 13.34
CA VAL A 1 -9.95 -29.37 13.10
C VAL A 1 -9.45 -29.14 11.68
N LYS A 2 -10.33 -28.71 10.73
CA LYS A 2 -9.91 -28.33 9.38
C LYS A 2 -9.02 -27.08 9.50
N ARG A 3 -7.75 -27.17 9.15
CA ARG A 3 -6.87 -25.99 9.03
C ARG A 3 -7.47 -25.09 7.96
N LYS A 4 -7.85 -23.87 8.32
CA LYS A 4 -8.24 -22.84 7.34
C LYS A 4 -6.98 -22.46 6.57
N THR A 5 -6.89 -22.82 5.32
CA THR A 5 -5.81 -22.41 4.42
C THR A 5 -6.01 -20.94 4.05
N ILE A 6 -4.92 -20.20 3.97
CA ILE A 6 -4.89 -18.83 3.50
C ILE A 6 -4.05 -18.77 2.22
N ASP A 7 -4.55 -18.11 1.20
CA ASP A 7 -3.78 -17.81 0.00
C ASP A 7 -3.06 -16.48 0.18
N ILE A 8 -1.79 -16.41 -0.19
CA ILE A 8 -0.97 -15.22 -0.04
C ILE A 8 -0.49 -14.79 -1.42
N ILE A 9 -0.89 -13.58 -1.84
CA ILE A 9 -0.46 -12.95 -3.10
C ILE A 9 0.50 -11.82 -2.76
N VAL A 10 1.74 -11.93 -3.26
CA VAL A 10 2.80 -10.95 -2.99
C VAL A 10 3.21 -10.25 -4.27
N PHE A 11 3.07 -8.93 -4.31
CA PHE A 11 3.59 -8.12 -5.41
C PHE A 11 4.97 -7.56 -5.06
N ARG A 12 5.95 -7.92 -5.89
CA ARG A 12 7.30 -7.37 -5.76
C ARG A 12 7.33 -5.90 -6.22
N GLY A 13 8.05 -5.04 -5.48
CA GLY A 13 8.40 -3.70 -5.91
C GLY A 13 9.54 -3.68 -6.94
N THR A 14 9.83 -2.49 -7.49
CA THR A 14 11.00 -2.27 -8.35
C THR A 14 12.24 -1.92 -7.53
N GLN A 15 13.43 -2.27 -8.05
CA GLN A 15 14.71 -1.85 -7.45
C GLN A 15 15.06 -0.40 -7.83
N GLN A 16 14.56 0.10 -8.94
CA GLN A 16 14.83 1.46 -9.47
C GLN A 16 13.85 2.51 -8.91
N VAL A 17 13.65 2.50 -7.60
CA VAL A 17 12.64 3.36 -6.93
C VAL A 17 12.87 4.84 -7.17
N LYS A 18 14.13 5.30 -7.17
CA LYS A 18 14.46 6.71 -7.35
C LYS A 18 14.01 7.25 -8.70
N ASP A 19 14.24 6.47 -9.77
CA ASP A 19 14.01 6.92 -11.13
C ASP A 19 12.53 7.07 -11.46
N TRP A 20 11.69 6.15 -10.97
CA TRP A 20 10.26 6.22 -11.29
C TRP A 20 9.46 7.03 -10.27
N ALA A 21 9.79 7.02 -8.97
CA ALA A 21 8.99 7.69 -7.95
C ALA A 21 8.95 9.22 -8.12
N PHE A 22 10.03 9.81 -8.64
CA PHE A 22 10.11 11.25 -8.87
C PHE A 22 9.69 11.66 -10.28
N ASN A 23 9.70 10.74 -11.25
CA ASN A 23 9.30 10.98 -12.65
C ASN A 23 7.86 10.56 -12.95
N LEU A 24 7.06 10.27 -11.94
CA LEU A 24 5.66 9.91 -12.09
C LEU A 24 4.86 11.08 -12.68
N ILE A 25 4.48 10.97 -13.96
CA ILE A 25 3.52 11.87 -14.58
C ILE A 25 2.13 11.58 -13.98
N PRO A 26 1.51 12.53 -13.27
CA PRO A 26 0.32 12.25 -12.47
C PRO A 26 -0.97 12.26 -13.31
N PHE A 27 -1.02 11.47 -14.38
CA PHE A 27 -2.24 11.32 -15.17
C PHE A 27 -3.21 10.35 -14.48
N PRO A 28 -4.42 10.80 -14.10
CA PRO A 28 -5.46 9.92 -13.57
C PRO A 28 -6.21 9.22 -14.71
N VAL A 29 -6.45 7.92 -14.53
CA VAL A 29 -7.31 7.11 -15.41
C VAL A 29 -8.34 6.34 -14.59
N PRO A 30 -9.54 6.06 -15.15
CA PRO A 30 -10.50 5.19 -14.49
C PRO A 30 -9.99 3.75 -14.50
N TYR A 31 -9.85 3.16 -13.32
CA TYR A 31 -9.42 1.78 -13.14
C TYR A 31 -9.92 1.20 -11.82
N ALA A 32 -10.33 -0.06 -11.80
CA ALA A 32 -10.85 -0.74 -10.60
C ALA A 32 -11.98 0.06 -9.90
N GLY A 33 -12.84 0.72 -10.68
CA GLY A 33 -13.96 1.53 -10.19
C GLY A 33 -13.58 2.87 -9.56
N ARG A 34 -12.31 3.32 -9.70
CA ARG A 34 -11.78 4.57 -9.14
C ARG A 34 -10.87 5.28 -10.13
N MET A 35 -10.63 6.57 -9.90
CA MET A 35 -9.55 7.28 -10.61
C MET A 35 -8.21 6.94 -9.94
N CYS A 36 -7.28 6.39 -10.70
CA CYS A 36 -5.96 6.02 -10.20
C CYS A 36 -4.85 6.50 -11.13
N HIS A 37 -3.61 6.39 -10.67
CA HIS A 37 -2.45 6.76 -11.46
C HIS A 37 -2.28 5.85 -12.68
N ALA A 38 -2.17 6.43 -13.88
CA ALA A 38 -2.12 5.71 -15.15
C ALA A 38 -1.00 4.65 -15.21
N GLY A 39 0.20 4.98 -14.73
CA GLY A 39 1.33 4.05 -14.71
C GLY A 39 1.07 2.82 -13.84
N PHE A 40 0.42 3.00 -12.68
CA PHE A 40 0.05 1.85 -11.83
C PHE A 40 -1.08 1.04 -12.45
N ALA A 41 -2.06 1.71 -13.07
CA ALA A 41 -3.14 1.03 -13.81
C ALA A 41 -2.59 0.18 -14.95
N ALA A 42 -1.69 0.71 -15.77
CA ALA A 42 -1.06 0.01 -16.88
C ALA A 42 -0.25 -1.21 -16.39
N ALA A 43 0.61 -1.01 -15.38
CA ALA A 43 1.40 -2.09 -14.79
C ALA A 43 0.51 -3.20 -14.20
N HIS A 44 -0.56 -2.84 -13.49
CA HIS A 44 -1.49 -3.82 -12.94
C HIS A 44 -2.30 -4.52 -14.04
N SER A 45 -2.75 -3.77 -15.04
CA SER A 45 -3.53 -4.34 -16.15
C SER A 45 -2.76 -5.40 -16.93
N SER A 46 -1.44 -5.21 -17.10
CA SER A 46 -0.59 -6.19 -17.82
C SER A 46 -0.47 -7.55 -17.13
N ILE A 47 -0.70 -7.61 -15.81
CA ILE A 47 -0.58 -8.84 -15.02
C ILE A 47 -1.92 -9.35 -14.48
N TRP A 48 -2.98 -8.54 -14.56
CA TRP A 48 -4.26 -8.85 -13.92
C TRP A 48 -4.85 -10.19 -14.36
N GLY A 49 -4.85 -10.47 -15.67
CA GLY A 49 -5.41 -11.71 -16.18
C GLY A 49 -4.73 -12.97 -15.63
N GLU A 50 -3.43 -12.89 -15.32
CA GLU A 50 -2.72 -13.99 -14.69
C GLU A 50 -3.01 -14.06 -13.19
N VAL A 51 -3.02 -12.94 -12.49
CA VAL A 51 -3.34 -12.88 -11.06
C VAL A 51 -4.75 -13.43 -10.79
N GLU A 52 -5.73 -13.03 -11.60
CA GLU A 52 -7.14 -13.42 -11.41
C GLU A 52 -7.36 -14.94 -11.49
N LYS A 53 -6.62 -15.65 -12.34
CA LYS A 53 -6.69 -17.12 -12.45
C LYS A 53 -6.29 -17.85 -11.17
N HIS A 54 -5.46 -17.22 -10.33
CA HIS A 54 -4.95 -17.82 -9.09
C HIS A 54 -5.75 -17.44 -7.84
N ILE A 55 -6.86 -16.70 -8.01
CA ILE A 55 -7.70 -16.29 -6.88
C ILE A 55 -8.76 -17.35 -6.61
N ASP A 56 -8.70 -17.92 -5.41
CA ASP A 56 -9.76 -18.80 -4.89
C ASP A 56 -10.70 -17.99 -3.99
N TYR A 57 -11.86 -17.64 -4.52
CA TYR A 57 -12.86 -16.83 -3.80
C TYR A 57 -13.44 -17.50 -2.57
N SER A 58 -13.25 -18.81 -2.40
CA SER A 58 -13.71 -19.57 -1.24
C SER A 58 -12.78 -19.50 -0.04
N LYS A 59 -11.53 -19.08 -0.26
CA LYS A 59 -10.49 -19.02 0.77
C LYS A 59 -10.28 -17.60 1.29
N ARG A 60 -9.67 -17.48 2.47
CA ARG A 60 -9.11 -16.22 2.92
C ARG A 60 -7.90 -15.88 2.05
N THR A 61 -7.85 -14.64 1.56
CA THR A 61 -6.74 -14.15 0.73
C THR A 61 -6.07 -12.96 1.39
N LEU A 62 -4.76 -13.06 1.60
CA LEU A 62 -3.89 -11.95 1.98
C LEU A 62 -3.17 -11.44 0.74
N ILE A 63 -3.38 -10.16 0.42
CA ILE A 63 -2.64 -9.47 -0.63
C ILE A 63 -1.63 -8.54 0.03
N CYS A 64 -0.38 -8.59 -0.39
CA CYS A 64 0.64 -7.69 0.15
C CYS A 64 1.65 -7.25 -0.91
N GLY A 65 2.34 -6.14 -0.61
CA GLY A 65 3.37 -5.63 -1.49
C GLY A 65 4.11 -4.43 -0.91
N HIS A 66 5.34 -4.23 -1.37
CA HIS A 66 6.20 -3.11 -1.00
C HIS A 66 6.38 -2.16 -2.18
N SER A 67 6.43 -0.85 -1.93
CA SER A 67 6.72 0.14 -2.98
C SER A 67 5.69 0.08 -4.12
N LEU A 68 6.13 -0.01 -5.38
CA LEU A 68 5.28 -0.27 -6.55
C LEU A 68 4.39 -1.50 -6.34
N GLY A 69 4.95 -2.59 -5.77
CA GLY A 69 4.16 -3.79 -5.44
C GLY A 69 3.01 -3.51 -4.47
N GLY A 70 3.18 -2.54 -3.57
CA GLY A 70 2.10 -2.07 -2.69
C GLY A 70 0.97 -1.38 -3.46
N ALA A 71 1.29 -0.60 -4.51
CA ALA A 71 0.27 -0.02 -5.39
C ALA A 71 -0.48 -1.10 -6.19
N LEU A 72 0.24 -2.11 -6.72
CA LEU A 72 -0.37 -3.25 -7.42
C LEU A 72 -1.27 -4.08 -6.49
N ALA A 73 -0.82 -4.32 -5.26
CA ALA A 73 -1.60 -4.99 -4.22
C ALA A 73 -2.92 -4.23 -3.92
N GLU A 74 -2.85 -2.91 -3.79
CA GLU A 74 -4.04 -2.08 -3.56
C GLU A 74 -5.00 -2.07 -4.77
N LEU A 75 -4.50 -2.09 -6.00
CA LEU A 75 -5.32 -2.18 -7.21
C LEU A 75 -5.98 -3.55 -7.34
N THR A 76 -5.27 -4.64 -6.98
CA THR A 76 -5.84 -5.99 -6.89
C THR A 76 -6.98 -6.02 -5.88
N ALA A 77 -6.75 -5.52 -4.67
CA ALA A 77 -7.78 -5.43 -3.64
C ALA A 77 -8.99 -4.60 -4.10
N ALA A 78 -8.77 -3.50 -4.82
CA ALA A 78 -9.85 -2.68 -5.38
C ALA A 78 -10.67 -3.41 -6.45
N LYS A 79 -10.05 -4.24 -7.29
CA LYS A 79 -10.76 -5.07 -8.27
C LYS A 79 -11.60 -6.18 -7.65
N LEU A 80 -11.15 -6.72 -6.52
CA LEU A 80 -11.82 -7.78 -5.76
C LEU A 80 -12.86 -7.25 -4.78
N ASN A 81 -12.83 -5.96 -4.48
CA ASN A 81 -13.75 -5.34 -3.52
C ASN A 81 -15.21 -5.56 -3.89
N GLY A 82 -15.98 -6.13 -2.97
CA GLY A 82 -17.38 -6.53 -3.18
C GLY A 82 -17.57 -7.81 -4.00
N LYS A 83 -16.48 -8.54 -4.32
CA LYS A 83 -16.50 -9.84 -4.98
C LYS A 83 -15.88 -10.94 -4.13
N HIS A 84 -15.08 -10.57 -3.14
CA HIS A 84 -14.32 -11.48 -2.31
C HIS A 84 -14.51 -11.09 -0.83
N ASP A 85 -15.19 -11.94 -0.06
CA ASP A 85 -15.63 -11.62 1.31
C ASP A 85 -14.52 -11.70 2.37
N ASN A 86 -13.46 -12.48 2.11
CA ASN A 86 -12.38 -12.73 3.07
C ASN A 86 -11.03 -12.18 2.59
N LEU A 87 -11.01 -10.90 2.21
CA LEU A 87 -9.85 -10.23 1.63
C LEU A 87 -9.13 -9.38 2.67
N HIS A 88 -7.81 -9.53 2.76
CA HIS A 88 -6.93 -8.73 3.60
C HIS A 88 -5.86 -8.05 2.73
N LEU A 89 -5.52 -6.81 3.05
CA LEU A 89 -4.51 -6.04 2.34
C LEU A 89 -3.48 -5.48 3.33
N ILE A 90 -2.19 -5.79 3.11
CA ILE A 90 -1.09 -5.18 3.85
C ILE A 90 -0.09 -4.59 2.87
N THR A 91 0.19 -3.30 2.98
CA THR A 91 1.14 -2.61 2.11
C THR A 91 2.28 -1.97 2.91
N PHE A 92 3.48 -1.99 2.36
CA PHE A 92 4.68 -1.41 2.96
C PHE A 92 5.23 -0.33 2.04
N GLY A 93 5.44 0.88 2.54
CA GLY A 93 6.03 1.96 1.75
C GLY A 93 5.28 2.29 0.45
N LYS A 94 3.98 2.08 0.41
CA LYS A 94 3.16 2.22 -0.79
C LYS A 94 3.04 3.68 -1.24
N PRO A 95 3.20 3.99 -2.54
CA PRO A 95 2.88 5.31 -3.09
C PRO A 95 1.37 5.59 -3.06
N ASN A 96 1.00 6.84 -3.29
CA ASN A 96 -0.39 7.24 -3.43
C ASN A 96 -0.98 6.73 -4.74
N THR A 97 -1.80 5.70 -4.69
CA THR A 97 -2.35 4.99 -5.85
C THR A 97 -3.55 5.71 -6.45
N PHE A 98 -4.45 6.21 -5.59
CA PHE A 98 -5.73 6.77 -6.02
C PHE A 98 -5.81 8.29 -5.93
N PHE A 99 -6.60 8.87 -6.83
CA PHE A 99 -6.92 10.28 -6.86
C PHE A 99 -7.82 10.66 -5.66
N LYS A 100 -7.53 11.77 -4.97
CA LYS A 100 -8.23 12.22 -3.76
C LYS A 100 -9.73 12.45 -3.95
N GLY A 101 -10.15 12.86 -5.14
CA GLY A 101 -11.56 13.08 -5.51
C GLY A 101 -12.31 11.82 -5.91
N SER A 102 -11.68 10.66 -5.90
CA SER A 102 -12.32 9.39 -6.25
C SER A 102 -13.37 9.02 -5.18
N LYS A 103 -14.65 9.06 -5.56
CA LYS A 103 -15.79 8.96 -4.64
C LYS A 103 -15.98 7.57 -4.01
N ARG A 104 -15.46 6.52 -4.63
CA ARG A 104 -15.70 5.15 -4.17
C ARG A 104 -14.65 4.76 -3.13
N SER A 105 -15.05 4.67 -1.87
CA SER A 105 -14.23 4.05 -0.83
C SER A 105 -14.13 2.54 -1.07
N MET A 106 -12.97 1.95 -0.81
CA MET A 106 -12.91 0.50 -0.63
C MET A 106 -13.52 0.17 0.72
N THR A 107 -14.42 -0.78 0.74
CA THR A 107 -15.09 -1.27 1.96
C THR A 107 -14.39 -2.51 2.51
N LEU A 108 -13.06 -2.58 2.38
CA LEU A 108 -12.29 -3.66 3.00
C LEU A 108 -12.01 -3.28 4.46
N ASP A 109 -12.55 -4.07 5.37
CA ASP A 109 -12.39 -3.86 6.83
C ASP A 109 -10.98 -4.22 7.33
N ASN A 110 -10.19 -4.93 6.51
CA ASN A 110 -8.88 -5.46 6.88
C ASN A 110 -7.77 -4.92 5.97
N GLN A 111 -7.50 -3.62 6.07
CA GLN A 111 -6.45 -2.96 5.29
C GLN A 111 -5.45 -2.26 6.21
N ILE A 112 -4.18 -2.62 6.09
CA ILE A 112 -3.10 -2.01 6.85
C ILE A 112 -2.06 -1.43 5.89
N SER A 113 -1.72 -0.16 6.09
CA SER A 113 -0.61 0.51 5.42
C SER A 113 0.53 0.74 6.41
N VAL A 114 1.65 0.08 6.21
CA VAL A 114 2.84 0.26 7.04
C VAL A 114 3.71 1.34 6.43
N VAL A 115 4.04 2.36 7.22
CA VAL A 115 4.84 3.52 6.81
C VAL A 115 6.03 3.68 7.73
N ASN A 116 7.23 3.74 7.17
CA ASN A 116 8.47 3.88 7.90
C ASN A 116 8.97 5.32 7.88
N GLY A 117 8.91 6.01 9.01
CA GLY A 117 9.52 7.31 9.25
C GLY A 117 9.25 8.36 8.17
N SER A 118 10.33 8.83 7.55
CA SER A 118 10.32 9.84 6.50
C SER A 118 10.30 9.27 5.09
N ASP A 119 9.81 8.04 4.90
CA ASP A 119 9.72 7.41 3.57
C ASP A 119 9.07 8.36 2.54
N ALA A 120 9.88 8.77 1.56
CA ALA A 120 9.46 9.72 0.53
C ALA A 120 8.42 9.12 -0.42
N VAL A 121 8.48 7.80 -0.67
CA VAL A 121 7.61 7.11 -1.64
C VAL A 121 6.16 7.09 -1.19
N CYS A 122 5.90 6.99 0.11
CA CYS A 122 4.54 7.05 0.65
C CYS A 122 3.79 8.35 0.36
N ARG A 123 4.46 9.34 -0.21
CA ARG A 123 3.89 10.68 -0.47
C ARG A 123 3.83 11.05 -1.94
N VAL A 124 4.34 10.22 -2.82
CA VAL A 124 4.31 10.46 -4.26
C VAL A 124 3.27 9.59 -4.95
N PRO A 125 2.64 10.07 -6.02
CA PRO A 125 2.57 11.48 -6.43
C PRO A 125 1.83 12.35 -5.38
N ARG A 126 2.22 13.64 -5.25
CA ARG A 126 1.66 14.53 -4.20
C ARG A 126 0.41 15.28 -4.65
N LEU A 127 0.44 15.77 -5.88
CA LEU A 127 -0.67 16.53 -6.44
C LEU A 127 -1.84 15.60 -6.75
N PHE A 128 -3.04 15.97 -6.26
CA PHE A 128 -4.28 15.27 -6.50
C PHE A 128 -4.39 13.83 -5.98
N TYR A 129 -3.31 13.21 -5.50
CA TYR A 129 -3.26 11.86 -4.94
C TYR A 129 -3.12 11.88 -3.43
N GLY A 130 -3.55 10.81 -2.77
CA GLY A 130 -3.46 10.70 -1.32
C GLY A 130 -3.68 9.27 -0.82
N PRO A 131 -3.42 9.03 0.47
CA PRO A 131 -3.67 7.74 1.07
C PRO A 131 -5.15 7.38 1.00
N SER A 132 -5.44 6.09 0.91
CA SER A 132 -6.81 5.58 1.01
C SER A 132 -7.37 5.87 2.41
N LYS A 133 -8.58 6.43 2.49
CA LYS A 133 -9.19 6.83 3.77
C LYS A 133 -9.64 5.65 4.64
N SER A 134 -9.82 4.49 4.03
CA SER A 134 -10.31 3.27 4.69
C SER A 134 -9.18 2.34 5.18
N GLN A 135 -7.94 2.77 5.07
CA GLN A 135 -6.78 1.98 5.47
C GLN A 135 -6.30 2.37 6.85
N ASP A 136 -6.17 1.40 7.75
CA ASP A 136 -5.42 1.57 8.98
C ASP A 136 -3.94 1.80 8.67
N MET A 137 -3.28 2.61 9.47
CA MET A 137 -1.87 2.93 9.29
C MET A 137 -1.07 2.51 10.52
N LEU A 138 -0.09 1.64 10.30
CA LEU A 138 0.99 1.41 11.26
C LEU A 138 2.17 2.31 10.86
N TYR A 139 2.52 3.26 11.71
CA TYR A 139 3.54 4.27 11.44
C TYR A 139 4.73 4.10 12.39
N PHE A 140 5.88 3.76 11.86
CA PHE A 140 7.15 3.69 12.57
C PHE A 140 7.81 5.06 12.58
N SER A 141 7.81 5.75 13.73
CA SER A 141 8.34 7.10 13.81
C SER A 141 9.87 7.16 13.84
N ASN A 142 10.42 8.31 13.46
CA ASN A 142 11.86 8.57 13.58
C ASN A 142 12.31 8.68 15.06
N GLY A 143 11.39 9.03 15.95
CA GLY A 143 11.63 9.13 17.40
C GLY A 143 11.59 7.78 18.14
N GLY A 144 11.40 6.66 17.44
CA GLY A 144 11.39 5.31 18.04
C GLY A 144 10.07 4.90 18.69
N VAL A 145 9.03 5.71 18.59
CA VAL A 145 7.68 5.38 19.07
C VAL A 145 6.80 5.03 17.87
N ASP A 146 6.13 3.89 17.95
CA ASP A 146 5.26 3.44 16.86
C ASP A 146 3.81 3.83 17.13
N TYR A 147 3.08 4.17 16.08
CA TYR A 147 1.72 4.70 16.18
C TYR A 147 0.77 3.94 15.27
N ILE A 148 -0.43 3.69 15.78
CA ILE A 148 -1.57 3.22 14.97
C ILE A 148 -2.43 4.44 14.64
N ASN A 149 -2.70 4.66 13.36
CA ASN A 149 -3.52 5.77 12.84
C ASN A 149 -3.10 7.17 13.33
N PRO A 150 -1.81 7.53 13.27
CA PRO A 150 -1.35 8.83 13.76
C PRO A 150 -1.95 9.98 12.97
N SER A 151 -2.21 11.09 13.65
CA SER A 151 -2.70 12.30 12.99
C SER A 151 -1.71 12.82 11.93
N LYS A 152 -2.23 13.54 10.93
CA LYS A 152 -1.38 14.19 9.92
C LYS A 152 -0.38 15.15 10.55
N TYR A 153 -0.78 15.83 11.64
CA TYR A 153 0.07 16.76 12.38
C TYR A 153 1.25 16.02 13.03
N LEU A 154 1.00 14.88 13.71
CA LEU A 154 2.03 14.08 14.35
C LEU A 154 3.04 13.59 13.33
N ARG A 155 2.60 13.00 12.22
CA ARG A 155 3.47 12.54 11.13
C ARG A 155 4.31 13.67 10.52
N LYS A 156 3.74 14.89 10.39
CA LYS A 156 4.47 16.06 9.88
C LYS A 156 5.53 16.51 10.88
N LYS A 157 5.21 16.53 12.18
CA LYS A 157 6.14 16.89 13.25
C LYS A 157 7.31 15.91 13.35
N ASP A 158 7.02 14.60 13.37
CA ASP A 158 8.02 13.54 13.46
C ASP A 158 9.00 13.55 12.29
N ARG A 159 8.49 13.71 11.08
CA ARG A 159 9.29 13.75 9.85
C ARG A 159 10.16 14.99 9.75
N GLY A 160 9.72 16.13 10.30
CA GLY A 160 10.33 17.44 10.04
C GLY A 160 10.26 17.80 8.55
N TYR A 161 11.37 18.31 8.00
CA TYR A 161 11.49 18.69 6.58
C TYR A 161 12.25 17.65 5.74
N LYS A 162 12.60 16.49 6.30
CA LYS A 162 13.42 15.48 5.62
C LYS A 162 12.56 14.40 5.01
N ASP A 163 12.63 14.29 3.69
CA ASP A 163 12.13 13.15 2.93
C ASP A 163 13.30 12.21 2.67
N ARG A 164 13.22 10.96 3.14
CA ARG A 164 14.32 9.99 3.04
C ARG A 164 13.93 8.83 2.14
N VAL A 165 14.70 8.63 1.08
CA VAL A 165 14.59 7.41 0.25
C VAL A 165 15.16 6.19 1.00
N SER A 166 16.13 6.41 1.90
CA SER A 166 16.68 5.34 2.75
C SER A 166 15.61 4.65 3.62
N ASP A 167 14.61 5.41 4.10
CA ASP A 167 13.54 4.86 4.91
C ASP A 167 12.58 3.97 4.10
N HIS A 168 12.73 3.97 2.77
CA HIS A 168 11.92 3.18 1.86
C HIS A 168 12.39 1.74 1.68
N PHE A 169 13.65 1.42 2.02
CA PHE A 169 14.17 0.08 1.81
C PHE A 169 13.48 -0.96 2.70
N MET A 170 13.22 -2.13 2.11
CA MET A 170 12.47 -3.21 2.77
C MET A 170 13.11 -3.71 4.07
N ASP A 171 14.44 -3.67 4.17
CA ASP A 171 15.17 -4.09 5.37
C ASP A 171 14.78 -3.24 6.59
N GLY A 172 14.63 -1.93 6.44
CA GLY A 172 14.14 -1.05 7.51
C GLY A 172 12.70 -1.38 7.95
N TYR A 173 11.82 -1.71 7.01
CA TYR A 173 10.47 -2.17 7.32
C TYR A 173 10.47 -3.50 8.08
N LYS A 174 11.28 -4.46 7.62
CA LYS A 174 11.42 -5.78 8.23
C LYS A 174 11.93 -5.68 9.67
N GLU A 175 13.00 -4.92 9.90
CA GLU A 175 13.59 -4.72 11.21
C GLU A 175 12.57 -4.13 12.20
N ARG A 176 11.92 -3.02 11.82
CA ARG A 176 10.95 -2.33 12.68
C ARG A 176 9.70 -3.16 12.95
N LEU A 177 9.17 -3.84 11.94
CA LEU A 177 8.03 -4.73 12.12
C LEU A 177 8.37 -5.90 13.05
N THR A 178 9.57 -6.47 12.90
CA THR A 178 10.02 -7.57 13.77
C THR A 178 10.13 -7.12 15.22
N LYS A 179 10.65 -5.91 15.46
CA LYS A 179 10.71 -5.31 16.80
C LYS A 179 9.30 -5.09 17.34
N PHE A 180 8.44 -4.40 16.59
CA PHE A 180 7.06 -4.13 16.99
C PHE A 180 6.30 -5.39 17.40
N LEU A 181 6.44 -6.48 16.65
CA LEU A 181 5.76 -7.75 16.96
C LEU A 181 6.33 -8.48 18.19
N LYS A 182 7.58 -8.21 18.57
CA LYS A 182 8.19 -8.77 19.80
C LYS A 182 7.80 -8.00 21.07
N ASP A 183 7.44 -6.74 20.91
CA ASP A 183 7.10 -5.84 22.01
C ASP A 183 5.58 -5.87 22.35
N GLN A 184 4.78 -6.73 21.65
CA GLN A 184 3.36 -7.00 21.94
C GLN A 184 3.19 -8.21 22.85
#